data_8672bd9e88d0fbd3664ff2933220e700
#
_entry.id   8672bd9e88d0fbd3664ff2933220e700
#
_cell.length_a   1.000
_cell.length_b   1.000
_cell.length_c   1.000
_cell.angle_alpha   90.00
_cell.angle_beta   90.00
_cell.angle_gamma   90.00
#
_symmetry.space_group_name_H-M   'P 1'
#
loop_
_entity.id
_entity.type
_entity.pdbx_description
1 polymer ?
#
loop_
_entity_poly.entity_id
_entity_poly.type
_entity_poly.pdbx_seq_one_letter_code
_entity_poly.pdbx_strand_id
1 'polypeptide(L)'
;MTNTSQPAILVLADGRSFRGLGFGATGTTLGEAVFTTAMTGYQETMTDPSYHRQIVVTTAPQIGNTGWNNEDNESNGGNIWVAGLVIRNLSHRVSNWRAQRSLQEEMESQGIIGIQGVDTRSLVLHLRDQGSVAAGIFSGEAAKRPVEELVEEVNAQESMAGADLSTEVSTDEVYTIPVEGEKKYTVVAYDMGIKMSTPDHFAKRGIETIVVPAGTPFEEIKQYNPDGVFVSNGPGDPATADEAVAIVRDVLKEEVPFFGICFGNQILGRALGLDTFKMKFGHRGINVPVKNHVTGKIDITSQNHGFALAMPTENPGEEFDTDFGAAKVTHTCLNDGAVEGVALSNGLAYSVQYHPESAAGPHDANPLFDQFIDLMSNHSPNNK
;
A
#
# COMPACT_ATOMS: atom_id res chain seq x y z
N MET A 1 -9.16 28.85 19.37
CA MET A 1 -9.46 29.36 18.03
C MET A 1 -10.80 28.79 17.60
N THR A 2 -11.76 29.63 17.19
CA THR A 2 -13.07 29.16 16.72
C THR A 2 -12.85 28.42 15.38
N ASN A 3 -12.93 27.11 15.45
CA ASN A 3 -12.86 26.26 14.25
C ASN A 3 -14.15 26.51 13.43
N THR A 4 -14.15 27.48 12.52
CA THR A 4 -15.25 27.71 11.59
C THR A 4 -15.12 26.65 10.49
N SER A 5 -15.72 25.49 10.73
CA SER A 5 -15.83 24.44 9.71
C SER A 5 -16.45 25.05 8.44
N GLN A 6 -15.69 25.06 7.35
CA GLN A 6 -16.15 25.59 6.07
C GLN A 6 -17.04 24.57 5.35
N PRO A 7 -18.02 24.98 4.53
CA PRO A 7 -18.76 24.05 3.69
C PRO A 7 -17.81 23.28 2.78
N ALA A 8 -18.09 21.99 2.61
CA ALA A 8 -17.37 21.13 1.69
C ALA A 8 -18.34 20.21 0.96
N ILE A 9 -17.93 19.74 -0.21
CA ILE A 9 -18.65 18.78 -1.04
C ILE A 9 -17.67 17.75 -1.60
N LEU A 10 -18.02 16.49 -1.47
CA LEU A 10 -17.41 15.40 -2.22
C LEU A 10 -18.24 15.16 -3.48
N VAL A 11 -17.61 15.08 -4.63
CA VAL A 11 -18.26 14.82 -5.93
C VAL A 11 -17.60 13.61 -6.57
N LEU A 12 -18.40 12.67 -7.07
CA LEU A 12 -17.97 11.49 -7.80
C LEU A 12 -18.14 11.67 -9.30
N ALA A 13 -17.39 10.95 -10.09
CA ALA A 13 -17.42 11.00 -11.56
C ALA A 13 -18.79 10.72 -12.16
N ASP A 14 -19.64 9.93 -11.49
CA ASP A 14 -21.00 9.62 -11.91
C ASP A 14 -22.03 10.73 -11.59
N GLY A 15 -21.58 11.86 -11.03
CA GLY A 15 -22.40 13.00 -10.63
C GLY A 15 -22.98 12.92 -9.24
N ARG A 16 -22.80 11.78 -8.52
CA ARG A 16 -23.23 11.69 -7.11
C ARG A 16 -22.39 12.62 -6.25
N SER A 17 -23.03 13.32 -5.33
CA SER A 17 -22.33 14.25 -4.44
C SER A 17 -22.81 14.12 -2.99
N PHE A 18 -21.90 14.44 -2.06
CA PHE A 18 -22.13 14.41 -0.62
C PHE A 18 -21.67 15.73 0.00
N ARG A 19 -22.59 16.43 0.65
CA ARG A 19 -22.27 17.68 1.34
C ARG A 19 -21.85 17.39 2.78
N GLY A 20 -20.91 18.21 3.28
CA GLY A 20 -20.37 18.08 4.62
C GLY A 20 -19.63 19.34 5.05
N LEU A 21 -18.73 19.20 5.98
CA LEU A 21 -17.88 20.26 6.51
C LEU A 21 -16.41 19.93 6.23
N GLY A 22 -15.66 20.88 5.74
CA GLY A 22 -14.23 20.76 5.51
C GLY A 22 -13.46 20.70 6.81
N PHE A 23 -12.36 19.92 6.80
CA PHE A 23 -11.33 19.91 7.84
C PHE A 23 -9.97 19.69 7.19
N GLY A 24 -8.87 19.95 7.92
CA GLY A 24 -7.56 20.05 7.31
C GLY A 24 -7.42 21.31 6.47
N ALA A 25 -6.69 21.25 5.36
CA ALA A 25 -6.52 22.37 4.46
C ALA A 25 -7.81 22.73 3.70
N THR A 26 -7.86 23.94 3.14
CA THR A 26 -8.99 24.43 2.33
C THR A 26 -8.59 24.49 0.86
N GLY A 27 -9.47 24.05 -0.02
CA GLY A 27 -9.24 24.09 -1.48
C GLY A 27 -9.90 22.95 -2.23
N THR A 28 -9.20 22.42 -3.22
CA THR A 28 -9.63 21.31 -4.07
C THR A 28 -8.58 20.21 -4.04
N THR A 29 -9.02 18.96 -3.94
CA THR A 29 -8.19 17.78 -4.18
C THR A 29 -8.97 16.78 -5.03
N LEU A 30 -8.25 16.11 -5.94
CA LEU A 30 -8.77 15.09 -6.84
C LEU A 30 -8.06 13.75 -6.59
N GLY A 31 -8.73 12.65 -6.88
CA GLY A 31 -8.16 11.32 -6.75
C GLY A 31 -9.21 10.23 -6.96
N GLU A 32 -8.78 8.98 -6.89
CA GLU A 32 -9.68 7.84 -6.92
C GLU A 32 -10.30 7.62 -5.53
N ALA A 33 -11.63 7.64 -5.43
CA ALA A 33 -12.31 7.32 -4.18
C ALA A 33 -12.24 5.82 -3.89
N VAL A 34 -11.63 5.49 -2.76
CA VAL A 34 -11.51 4.13 -2.24
C VAL A 34 -11.99 4.10 -0.79
N PHE A 35 -12.38 2.93 -0.28
CA PHE A 35 -12.79 2.84 1.12
C PHE A 35 -11.97 1.81 1.88
N THR A 36 -11.78 2.08 3.18
CA THR A 36 -11.15 1.12 4.09
C THR A 36 -12.13 0.73 5.20
N THR A 37 -12.10 -0.57 5.57
CA THR A 37 -12.88 -1.11 6.68
C THR A 37 -12.09 -1.18 7.99
N ALA A 38 -10.86 -0.69 8.01
CA ALA A 38 -10.03 -0.63 9.22
C ALA A 38 -10.70 0.20 10.32
N MET A 39 -10.72 -0.33 11.53
CA MET A 39 -11.28 0.34 12.71
C MET A 39 -10.25 1.15 13.48
N THR A 40 -8.97 1.00 13.17
CA THR A 40 -7.81 1.67 13.76
C THR A 40 -6.77 1.99 12.70
N GLY A 41 -5.71 2.74 13.04
CA GLY A 41 -4.57 2.93 12.15
C GLY A 41 -4.81 3.96 11.05
N TYR A 42 -5.55 5.03 11.33
CA TYR A 42 -5.79 6.05 10.31
C TYR A 42 -4.52 6.83 9.96
N GLN A 43 -3.57 7.01 10.91
CA GLN A 43 -2.29 7.67 10.65
C GLN A 43 -1.44 6.82 9.71
N GLU A 44 -1.31 5.53 9.98
CA GLU A 44 -0.61 4.55 9.16
C GLU A 44 -1.25 4.47 7.76
N THR A 45 -2.58 4.48 7.67
CA THR A 45 -3.29 4.54 6.39
C THR A 45 -2.97 5.82 5.61
N MET A 46 -2.93 6.98 6.26
CA MET A 46 -2.72 8.27 5.59
C MET A 46 -1.27 8.46 5.15
N THR A 47 -0.32 7.85 5.84
CA THR A 47 1.12 7.94 5.54
C THR A 47 1.65 6.78 4.69
N ASP A 48 0.81 5.80 4.34
CA ASP A 48 1.15 4.71 3.41
C ASP A 48 1.23 5.23 1.97
N PRO A 49 2.40 5.22 1.31
CA PRO A 49 2.57 5.68 -0.06
C PRO A 49 1.67 4.97 -1.07
N SER A 50 1.24 3.74 -0.78
CA SER A 50 0.33 2.98 -1.65
C SER A 50 -1.04 3.64 -1.86
N TYR A 51 -1.41 4.63 -1.01
CA TYR A 51 -2.61 5.45 -1.19
C TYR A 51 -2.38 6.72 -2.03
N HIS A 52 -1.20 6.88 -2.63
CA HIS A 52 -0.93 8.07 -3.46
C HIS A 52 -2.01 8.27 -4.54
N ARG A 53 -2.47 9.52 -4.72
CA ARG A 53 -3.59 9.91 -5.59
C ARG A 53 -4.95 9.26 -5.25
N GLN A 54 -5.15 8.74 -4.02
CA GLN A 54 -6.43 8.19 -3.59
C GLN A 54 -7.11 9.06 -2.51
N ILE A 55 -8.42 9.25 -2.64
CA ILE A 55 -9.29 9.84 -1.61
C ILE A 55 -9.84 8.69 -0.78
N VAL A 56 -9.41 8.61 0.48
CA VAL A 56 -9.75 7.49 1.36
C VAL A 56 -11.02 7.77 2.14
N VAL A 57 -12.01 6.88 2.00
CA VAL A 57 -13.27 6.90 2.77
C VAL A 57 -13.15 5.90 3.92
N THR A 58 -13.23 6.38 5.17
CA THR A 58 -13.19 5.51 6.34
C THR A 58 -14.57 5.02 6.73
N THR A 59 -14.70 3.72 7.02
CA THR A 59 -15.96 3.17 7.58
C THR A 59 -16.06 3.35 9.09
N ALA A 60 -14.92 3.51 9.78
CA ALA A 60 -14.90 3.83 11.20
C ALA A 60 -15.60 5.18 11.43
N PRO A 61 -16.59 5.26 12.34
CA PRO A 61 -17.45 6.44 12.46
C PRO A 61 -16.77 7.63 13.12
N GLN A 62 -15.67 7.41 13.84
CA GLN A 62 -14.97 8.43 14.61
C GLN A 62 -13.47 8.37 14.28
N ILE A 63 -12.91 9.43 13.71
CA ILE A 63 -11.51 9.54 13.30
C ILE A 63 -10.85 10.72 14.02
N GLY A 64 -9.54 10.63 14.30
CA GLY A 64 -8.76 11.67 14.97
C GLY A 64 -8.70 11.55 16.50
N ASN A 65 -9.34 10.54 17.08
CA ASN A 65 -9.39 10.35 18.54
C ASN A 65 -8.03 10.01 19.17
N THR A 66 -7.12 9.39 18.46
CA THR A 66 -5.77 9.07 18.92
C THR A 66 -4.75 10.19 18.67
N GLY A 67 -5.16 11.25 17.93
CA GLY A 67 -4.27 12.33 17.53
C GLY A 67 -3.25 11.88 16.46
N TRP A 68 -2.11 12.55 16.48
CA TRP A 68 -0.98 12.28 15.58
C TRP A 68 0.33 12.27 16.37
N ASN A 69 1.25 11.40 16.02
CA ASN A 69 2.60 11.30 16.59
C ASN A 69 3.63 11.02 15.49
N ASN A 70 4.92 11.12 15.81
CA ASN A 70 5.98 10.93 14.83
C ASN A 70 6.44 9.46 14.68
N GLU A 71 5.92 8.54 15.50
CA GLU A 71 6.37 7.15 15.55
C GLU A 71 5.53 6.23 14.65
N ASP A 72 4.24 6.56 14.44
CA ASP A 72 3.29 5.73 13.71
C ASP A 72 3.19 6.11 12.21
N ASN A 73 4.22 6.75 11.65
CA ASN A 73 4.29 7.08 10.23
C ASN A 73 4.84 5.91 9.42
N GLU A 74 4.21 5.63 8.28
CA GLU A 74 4.64 4.59 7.35
C GLU A 74 5.51 5.13 6.20
N SER A 75 5.58 6.44 6.02
CA SER A 75 6.46 7.06 5.02
C SER A 75 7.76 7.58 5.63
N ASN A 76 8.83 7.51 4.88
CA ASN A 76 10.07 8.20 5.21
C ASN A 76 9.82 9.71 5.26
N GLY A 77 10.17 10.36 6.39
CA GLY A 77 9.91 11.78 6.61
C GLY A 77 8.50 12.15 7.09
N GLY A 78 7.57 11.19 7.25
CA GLY A 78 6.23 11.40 7.84
C GLY A 78 5.22 12.09 6.93
N ASN A 79 5.43 12.08 5.62
CA ASN A 79 4.52 12.66 4.63
C ASN A 79 3.17 11.92 4.60
N ILE A 80 2.09 12.69 4.49
CA ILE A 80 0.77 12.16 4.17
C ILE A 80 0.67 11.98 2.65
N TRP A 81 0.32 10.76 2.22
CA TRP A 81 0.25 10.40 0.80
C TRP A 81 -1.17 10.33 0.24
N VAL A 82 -2.20 10.19 1.10
CA VAL A 82 -3.59 10.23 0.62
C VAL A 82 -3.88 11.60 -0.02
N ALA A 83 -4.57 11.60 -1.15
CA ALA A 83 -5.02 12.85 -1.80
C ALA A 83 -6.04 13.59 -0.94
N GLY A 84 -6.85 12.87 -0.17
CA GLY A 84 -7.84 13.45 0.73
C GLY A 84 -8.50 12.41 1.63
N LEU A 85 -9.22 12.89 2.65
CA LEU A 85 -9.86 12.04 3.65
C LEU A 85 -11.35 12.33 3.78
N VAL A 86 -12.18 11.28 3.70
CA VAL A 86 -13.64 11.36 3.90
C VAL A 86 -14.02 10.58 5.14
N ILE A 87 -14.65 11.26 6.11
CA ILE A 87 -15.01 10.68 7.41
C ILE A 87 -16.44 11.01 7.82
N ARG A 88 -16.99 10.22 8.75
CA ARG A 88 -18.28 10.53 9.36
C ARG A 88 -18.16 11.65 10.38
N ASN A 89 -17.26 11.51 11.36
CA ASN A 89 -17.05 12.49 12.43
C ASN A 89 -15.57 12.65 12.75
N LEU A 90 -15.10 13.89 12.79
CA LEU A 90 -13.80 14.23 13.34
C LEU A 90 -13.88 14.30 14.86
N SER A 91 -12.95 13.68 15.57
CA SER A 91 -12.86 13.78 17.02
C SER A 91 -12.44 15.17 17.46
N HIS A 92 -13.25 15.80 18.30
CA HIS A 92 -12.92 17.10 18.91
C HIS A 92 -11.88 17.02 20.03
N ARG A 93 -11.62 15.79 20.52
CA ARG A 93 -10.66 15.56 21.61
C ARG A 93 -9.69 14.47 21.21
N VAL A 94 -8.42 14.79 21.31
CA VAL A 94 -7.35 13.80 21.27
C VAL A 94 -7.26 13.18 22.67
N SER A 95 -7.27 11.86 22.73
CA SER A 95 -7.25 11.07 23.97
C SER A 95 -6.25 9.91 23.86
N ASN A 96 -4.99 10.25 23.62
CA ASN A 96 -3.88 9.30 23.59
C ASN A 96 -2.63 9.95 24.18
N TRP A 97 -1.97 9.27 25.11
CA TRP A 97 -0.77 9.76 25.78
C TRP A 97 0.42 9.99 24.82
N ARG A 98 0.45 9.30 23.67
CA ARG A 98 1.48 9.46 22.61
C ARG A 98 1.21 10.64 21.68
N ALA A 99 0.01 11.20 21.71
CA ALA A 99 -0.36 12.27 20.79
C ALA A 99 0.49 13.53 21.01
N GLN A 100 1.02 14.06 19.94
CA GLN A 100 1.81 15.30 19.93
C GLN A 100 0.99 16.46 19.35
N ARG A 101 0.03 16.15 18.47
CA ARG A 101 -0.87 17.11 17.81
C ARG A 101 -2.17 16.40 17.38
N SER A 102 -3.14 17.17 16.93
CA SER A 102 -4.38 16.62 16.37
C SER A 102 -4.24 16.23 14.90
N LEU A 103 -5.13 15.38 14.40
CA LEU A 103 -5.25 15.08 12.98
C LEU A 103 -5.52 16.35 12.15
N GLN A 104 -6.37 17.26 12.66
CA GLN A 104 -6.67 18.54 12.02
C GLN A 104 -5.39 19.38 11.77
N GLU A 105 -4.57 19.54 12.82
CA GLU A 105 -3.32 20.31 12.74
C GLU A 105 -2.34 19.69 11.76
N GLU A 106 -2.22 18.36 11.75
CA GLU A 106 -1.32 17.68 10.83
C GLU A 106 -1.75 17.84 9.37
N MET A 107 -3.03 17.60 9.08
CA MET A 107 -3.56 17.78 7.73
C MET A 107 -3.44 19.22 7.23
N GLU A 108 -3.67 20.21 8.11
CA GLU A 108 -3.47 21.63 7.79
C GLU A 108 -2.00 21.93 7.44
N SER A 109 -1.06 21.39 8.22
CA SER A 109 0.38 21.64 8.04
C SER A 109 0.93 21.06 6.74
N GLN A 110 0.34 19.95 6.27
CA GLN A 110 0.74 19.28 5.04
C GLN A 110 -0.15 19.60 3.82
N GLY A 111 -1.14 20.49 3.99
CA GLY A 111 -2.02 20.90 2.89
C GLY A 111 -3.05 19.86 2.47
N ILE A 112 -3.35 18.87 3.32
CA ILE A 112 -4.29 17.80 3.01
C ILE A 112 -5.73 18.21 3.31
N ILE A 113 -6.62 17.98 2.35
CA ILE A 113 -8.03 18.36 2.41
C ILE A 113 -8.89 17.19 2.86
N GLY A 114 -9.77 17.43 3.82
CA GLY A 114 -10.73 16.44 4.30
C GLY A 114 -12.16 16.96 4.33
N ILE A 115 -13.11 16.02 4.31
CA ILE A 115 -14.54 16.30 4.49
C ILE A 115 -15.13 15.39 5.56
N GLN A 116 -15.89 15.97 6.50
CA GLN A 116 -16.62 15.27 7.54
C GLN A 116 -18.13 15.51 7.46
N GLY A 117 -18.90 14.73 8.20
CA GLY A 117 -20.38 14.81 8.19
C GLY A 117 -21.03 14.09 7.02
N VAL A 118 -20.23 13.36 6.23
CA VAL A 118 -20.69 12.57 5.08
C VAL A 118 -21.39 11.30 5.57
N ASP A 119 -22.44 10.87 4.86
CA ASP A 119 -23.01 9.54 5.00
C ASP A 119 -22.04 8.49 4.37
N THR A 120 -20.99 8.15 5.12
CA THR A 120 -19.96 7.21 4.69
C THR A 120 -20.53 5.82 4.41
N ARG A 121 -21.62 5.40 5.09
CA ARG A 121 -22.26 4.12 4.79
C ARG A 121 -22.90 4.10 3.39
N SER A 122 -23.65 5.14 3.03
CA SER A 122 -24.22 5.27 1.68
C SER A 122 -23.14 5.34 0.61
N LEU A 123 -22.06 6.10 0.86
CA LEU A 123 -20.93 6.23 -0.05
C LEU A 123 -20.21 4.89 -0.24
N VAL A 124 -19.90 4.18 0.84
CA VAL A 124 -19.20 2.87 0.77
C VAL A 124 -20.04 1.82 0.05
N LEU A 125 -21.35 1.77 0.29
CA LEU A 125 -22.25 0.88 -0.46
C LEU A 125 -22.22 1.20 -1.96
N HIS A 126 -22.17 2.49 -2.31
CA HIS A 126 -22.08 2.92 -3.72
C HIS A 126 -20.75 2.49 -4.34
N LEU A 127 -19.61 2.74 -3.67
CA LEU A 127 -18.28 2.33 -4.15
C LEU A 127 -18.15 0.80 -4.26
N ARG A 128 -18.75 0.04 -3.35
CA ARG A 128 -18.79 -1.41 -3.44
C ARG A 128 -19.54 -1.87 -4.69
N ASP A 129 -20.67 -1.23 -5.01
CA ASP A 129 -21.55 -1.66 -6.09
C ASP A 129 -21.08 -1.16 -7.47
N GLN A 130 -20.44 0.01 -7.55
CA GLN A 130 -19.93 0.59 -8.79
C GLN A 130 -18.43 0.32 -9.03
N GLY A 131 -17.67 0.12 -7.97
CA GLY A 131 -16.21 0.05 -7.98
C GLY A 131 -15.57 1.36 -7.49
N SER A 132 -14.24 1.39 -7.49
CA SER A 132 -13.47 2.63 -7.29
C SER A 132 -13.74 3.60 -8.43
N VAL A 133 -13.98 4.87 -8.11
CA VAL A 133 -14.34 5.90 -9.09
C VAL A 133 -13.53 7.17 -8.86
N ALA A 134 -13.32 7.94 -9.89
CA ALA A 134 -12.74 9.27 -9.79
C ALA A 134 -13.63 10.16 -8.90
N ALA A 135 -13.00 10.98 -8.05
CA ALA A 135 -13.67 11.84 -7.09
C ALA A 135 -12.89 13.13 -6.82
N GLY A 136 -13.58 14.12 -6.25
CA GLY A 136 -12.96 15.36 -5.79
C GLY A 136 -13.58 15.83 -4.48
N ILE A 137 -12.76 16.37 -3.58
CA ILE A 137 -13.20 17.10 -2.40
C ILE A 137 -12.98 18.60 -2.67
N PHE A 138 -14.02 19.36 -2.57
CA PHE A 138 -14.02 20.81 -2.76
C PHE A 138 -14.47 21.47 -1.46
N SER A 139 -13.68 22.42 -0.93
CA SER A 139 -13.98 23.08 0.33
C SER A 139 -13.85 24.61 0.22
N GLY A 140 -14.50 25.33 1.13
CA GLY A 140 -14.52 26.78 1.13
C GLY A 140 -15.23 27.36 -0.10
N GLU A 141 -14.58 28.26 -0.83
CA GLU A 141 -15.15 28.90 -2.04
C GLU A 141 -15.35 27.88 -3.16
N ALA A 142 -14.48 26.88 -3.30
CA ALA A 142 -14.61 25.82 -4.30
C ALA A 142 -15.93 25.03 -4.15
N ALA A 143 -16.41 24.84 -2.90
CA ALA A 143 -17.65 24.12 -2.62
C ALA A 143 -18.95 24.88 -3.03
N LYS A 144 -18.82 26.14 -3.42
CA LYS A 144 -19.97 27.00 -3.87
C LYS A 144 -20.23 26.91 -5.37
N ARG A 145 -19.32 26.29 -6.11
CA ARG A 145 -19.44 26.12 -7.57
C ARG A 145 -20.62 25.19 -7.92
N PRO A 146 -21.21 25.32 -9.12
CA PRO A 146 -22.19 24.34 -9.63
C PRO A 146 -21.65 22.93 -9.62
N VAL A 147 -22.48 21.98 -9.23
CA VAL A 147 -22.04 20.56 -9.16
C VAL A 147 -21.63 20.02 -10.53
N GLU A 148 -22.25 20.49 -11.58
CA GLU A 148 -21.97 20.12 -12.96
C GLU A 148 -20.50 20.46 -13.36
N GLU A 149 -20.03 21.65 -12.99
CA GLU A 149 -18.64 22.07 -13.20
C GLU A 149 -17.65 21.21 -12.39
N LEU A 150 -18.01 20.84 -11.16
CA LEU A 150 -17.18 19.97 -10.30
C LEU A 150 -17.10 18.56 -10.87
N VAL A 151 -18.18 18.04 -11.45
CA VAL A 151 -18.20 16.74 -12.15
C VAL A 151 -17.31 16.76 -13.38
N GLU A 152 -17.32 17.84 -14.17
CA GLU A 152 -16.43 17.98 -15.31
C GLU A 152 -14.95 17.97 -14.89
N GLU A 153 -14.59 18.66 -13.80
CA GLU A 153 -13.24 18.68 -13.24
C GLU A 153 -12.83 17.29 -12.73
N VAL A 154 -13.72 16.58 -12.03
CA VAL A 154 -13.47 15.20 -11.59
C VAL A 154 -13.26 14.24 -12.76
N ASN A 155 -14.02 14.39 -13.84
CA ASN A 155 -13.90 13.52 -15.02
C ASN A 155 -12.67 13.86 -15.90
N ALA A 156 -12.08 15.02 -15.74
CA ALA A 156 -10.88 15.43 -16.48
C ALA A 156 -9.58 14.86 -15.89
N GLN A 157 -9.60 14.25 -14.69
CA GLN A 157 -8.42 13.68 -14.06
C GLN A 157 -7.98 12.38 -14.73
N GLU A 158 -6.68 12.06 -14.63
CA GLU A 158 -6.11 10.81 -15.10
C GLU A 158 -6.63 9.61 -14.32
N SER A 159 -6.80 8.47 -14.99
CA SER A 159 -7.19 7.21 -14.35
C SER A 159 -6.02 6.57 -13.60
N MET A 160 -6.31 5.85 -12.51
CA MET A 160 -5.33 4.97 -11.85
C MET A 160 -4.91 3.79 -12.73
N ALA A 161 -5.76 3.33 -13.65
CA ALA A 161 -5.37 2.32 -14.62
C ALA A 161 -4.45 2.95 -15.67
N GLY A 162 -3.28 2.35 -15.86
CA GLY A 162 -2.22 2.85 -16.74
C GLY A 162 -1.35 3.95 -16.10
N ALA A 163 -1.51 4.25 -14.81
CA ALA A 163 -0.69 5.24 -14.10
C ALA A 163 0.56 4.59 -13.50
N ASP A 164 1.74 5.06 -13.88
CA ASP A 164 3.01 4.75 -13.21
C ASP A 164 3.21 5.72 -12.04
N LEU A 165 2.86 5.28 -10.83
CA LEU A 165 2.95 6.10 -9.62
C LEU A 165 4.07 5.66 -8.68
N SER A 166 4.66 4.51 -8.89
CA SER A 166 5.71 3.99 -8.01
C SER A 166 6.96 4.87 -8.05
N THR A 167 7.25 5.48 -9.21
CA THR A 167 8.36 6.43 -9.36
C THR A 167 8.12 7.77 -8.67
N GLU A 168 6.85 8.18 -8.50
CA GLU A 168 6.49 9.45 -7.83
C GLU A 168 6.66 9.39 -6.31
N VAL A 169 6.64 8.20 -5.72
CA VAL A 169 6.73 7.98 -4.26
C VAL A 169 8.08 7.38 -3.84
N SER A 170 8.89 6.96 -4.81
CA SER A 170 10.22 6.40 -4.59
C SER A 170 11.18 7.45 -4.04
N THR A 171 12.17 7.00 -3.27
CA THR A 171 13.27 7.85 -2.84
C THR A 171 14.11 8.31 -4.04
N ASP A 172 14.67 9.54 -3.95
CA ASP A 172 15.61 10.06 -4.95
C ASP A 172 17.05 9.63 -4.67
N GLU A 173 17.37 9.25 -3.43
CA GLU A 173 18.71 8.93 -2.97
C GLU A 173 18.75 7.59 -2.25
N VAL A 174 19.89 6.88 -2.40
CA VAL A 174 20.12 5.63 -1.64
C VAL A 174 20.31 5.97 -0.16
N TYR A 175 19.64 5.22 0.71
CA TYR A 175 19.84 5.33 2.14
C TYR A 175 19.88 3.94 2.80
N THR A 176 20.46 3.89 4.01
CA THR A 176 20.62 2.63 4.74
C THR A 176 19.88 2.68 6.07
N ILE A 177 19.09 1.64 6.34
CA ILE A 177 18.51 1.36 7.65
C ILE A 177 19.43 0.36 8.35
N PRO A 178 20.08 0.76 9.45
CA PRO A 178 21.01 -0.12 10.17
C PRO A 178 20.27 -1.20 10.95
N VAL A 179 20.98 -2.25 11.29
CA VAL A 179 20.43 -3.33 12.12
C VAL A 179 20.23 -2.90 13.58
N GLU A 180 19.27 -3.54 14.25
CA GLU A 180 19.23 -3.58 15.70
C GLU A 180 20.09 -4.76 16.20
N GLY A 181 21.33 -4.49 16.66
CA GLY A 181 22.24 -5.51 17.17
C GLY A 181 23.26 -6.02 16.16
N GLU A 182 23.48 -7.35 16.10
CA GLU A 182 24.47 -7.94 15.22
C GLU A 182 23.95 -8.11 13.79
N LYS A 183 24.74 -7.61 12.81
CA LYS A 183 24.43 -7.75 11.39
C LYS A 183 24.65 -9.19 10.93
N LYS A 184 23.61 -9.78 10.33
CA LYS A 184 23.64 -11.13 9.75
C LYS A 184 23.57 -11.12 8.23
N TYR A 185 22.73 -10.24 7.67
CA TYR A 185 22.47 -10.16 6.25
C TYR A 185 22.40 -8.70 5.77
N THR A 186 22.62 -8.53 4.47
CA THR A 186 22.37 -7.28 3.73
C THR A 186 21.28 -7.51 2.72
N VAL A 187 20.20 -6.72 2.77
CA VAL A 187 19.12 -6.72 1.78
C VAL A 187 19.13 -5.40 1.03
N VAL A 188 19.06 -5.46 -0.29
CA VAL A 188 18.76 -4.29 -1.11
C VAL A 188 17.25 -4.25 -1.33
N ALA A 189 16.61 -3.14 -0.95
CA ALA A 189 15.18 -2.91 -1.07
C ALA A 189 14.90 -1.86 -2.15
N TYR A 190 14.16 -2.24 -3.19
CA TYR A 190 13.66 -1.29 -4.17
C TYR A 190 12.46 -0.55 -3.60
N ASP A 191 12.58 0.78 -3.55
CA ASP A 191 11.54 1.67 -3.04
C ASP A 191 10.50 1.98 -4.11
N MET A 192 9.40 1.23 -4.10
CA MET A 192 8.21 1.51 -4.90
C MET A 192 7.15 2.31 -4.12
N GLY A 193 7.49 2.77 -2.92
CA GLY A 193 6.62 3.36 -1.91
C GLY A 193 6.69 2.58 -0.60
N ILE A 194 7.90 2.29 -0.13
CA ILE A 194 8.18 1.42 1.02
C ILE A 194 7.55 1.96 2.30
N LYS A 195 6.83 1.09 3.03
CA LYS A 195 6.38 1.36 4.39
C LYS A 195 7.54 1.15 5.36
N MET A 196 7.78 2.14 6.23
CA MET A 196 8.93 2.16 7.15
C MET A 196 8.90 1.02 8.18
N SER A 197 7.74 0.47 8.49
CA SER A 197 7.62 -0.72 9.32
C SER A 197 8.30 -1.97 8.71
N THR A 198 8.43 -2.08 7.38
CA THR A 198 9.10 -3.21 6.73
C THR A 198 10.60 -3.26 7.04
N PRO A 199 11.42 -2.23 6.77
CA PRO A 199 12.83 -2.25 7.15
C PRO A 199 13.05 -2.33 8.67
N ASP A 200 12.12 -1.83 9.50
CA ASP A 200 12.16 -2.03 10.95
C ASP A 200 12.04 -3.52 11.33
N HIS A 201 11.17 -4.27 10.65
CA HIS A 201 11.09 -5.72 10.82
C HIS A 201 12.38 -6.44 10.40
N PHE A 202 13.03 -5.96 9.35
CA PHE A 202 14.33 -6.46 8.92
C PHE A 202 15.43 -6.14 9.95
N ALA A 203 15.52 -4.89 10.41
CA ALA A 203 16.51 -4.43 11.39
C ALA A 203 16.49 -5.25 12.70
N LYS A 204 15.28 -5.51 13.22
CA LYS A 204 15.06 -6.36 14.42
C LYS A 204 15.53 -7.79 14.25
N ARG A 205 15.72 -8.25 13.02
CA ARG A 205 16.18 -9.61 12.68
C ARG A 205 17.65 -9.68 12.26
N GLY A 206 18.38 -8.58 12.37
CA GLY A 206 19.79 -8.49 12.00
C GLY A 206 20.03 -8.33 10.50
N ILE A 207 19.05 -7.79 9.78
CA ILE A 207 19.16 -7.48 8.36
C ILE A 207 19.39 -5.98 8.21
N GLU A 208 20.54 -5.58 7.64
CA GLU A 208 20.76 -4.22 7.17
C GLU A 208 20.06 -4.02 5.84
N THR A 209 19.26 -2.96 5.72
CA THR A 209 18.49 -2.67 4.52
C THR A 209 19.08 -1.47 3.81
N ILE A 210 19.54 -1.65 2.56
CA ILE A 210 19.94 -0.58 1.65
C ILE A 210 18.78 -0.30 0.73
N VAL A 211 18.14 0.83 0.92
CA VAL A 211 16.98 1.26 0.13
C VAL A 211 17.48 2.03 -1.09
N VAL A 212 17.06 1.61 -2.26
CA VAL A 212 17.44 2.19 -3.55
C VAL A 212 16.22 2.71 -4.31
N PRO A 213 16.37 3.73 -5.18
CA PRO A 213 15.30 4.18 -6.06
C PRO A 213 14.69 3.07 -6.92
N ALA A 214 13.42 3.20 -7.28
CA ALA A 214 12.65 2.20 -8.05
C ALA A 214 13.33 1.74 -9.34
N GLY A 215 13.92 2.67 -10.09
CA GLY A 215 14.58 2.40 -11.38
C GLY A 215 16.07 2.04 -11.29
N THR A 216 16.62 1.74 -10.11
CA THR A 216 18.03 1.39 -9.96
C THR A 216 18.34 0.08 -10.70
N PRO A 217 19.25 0.06 -11.70
CA PRO A 217 19.60 -1.16 -12.43
C PRO A 217 20.15 -2.25 -11.51
N PHE A 218 19.82 -3.51 -11.81
CA PHE A 218 20.32 -4.64 -11.01
C PHE A 218 21.86 -4.67 -10.92
N GLU A 219 22.57 -4.32 -12.00
CA GLU A 219 24.04 -4.26 -12.01
C GLU A 219 24.60 -3.28 -10.97
N GLU A 220 23.88 -2.19 -10.69
CA GLU A 220 24.33 -1.20 -9.70
C GLU A 220 24.19 -1.71 -8.28
N ILE A 221 23.19 -2.53 -7.99
CA ILE A 221 22.99 -3.07 -6.64
C ILE A 221 23.98 -4.18 -6.28
N LYS A 222 24.64 -4.81 -7.27
CA LYS A 222 25.67 -5.83 -7.04
C LYS A 222 26.86 -5.30 -6.20
N GLN A 223 27.15 -4.00 -6.24
CA GLN A 223 28.19 -3.40 -5.40
C GLN A 223 27.96 -3.54 -3.90
N TYR A 224 26.70 -3.72 -3.50
CA TYR A 224 26.32 -3.90 -2.08
C TYR A 224 26.44 -5.36 -1.62
N ASN A 225 26.75 -6.31 -2.51
CA ASN A 225 26.80 -7.75 -2.23
C ASN A 225 25.59 -8.23 -1.45
N PRO A 226 24.34 -8.04 -1.95
CA PRO A 226 23.14 -8.39 -1.20
C PRO A 226 23.01 -9.89 -0.99
N ASP A 227 22.62 -10.27 0.21
CA ASP A 227 22.19 -11.64 0.54
C ASP A 227 20.77 -11.92 0.02
N GLY A 228 19.99 -10.88 -0.19
CA GLY A 228 18.65 -10.93 -0.75
C GLY A 228 18.19 -9.59 -1.32
N VAL A 229 17.19 -9.63 -2.19
CA VAL A 229 16.54 -8.46 -2.79
C VAL A 229 15.09 -8.42 -2.34
N PHE A 230 14.63 -7.24 -1.96
CA PHE A 230 13.26 -6.96 -1.59
C PHE A 230 12.63 -5.93 -2.53
N VAL A 231 11.41 -6.19 -2.99
CA VAL A 231 10.60 -5.19 -3.71
C VAL A 231 9.40 -4.81 -2.86
N SER A 232 9.28 -3.53 -2.57
CA SER A 232 8.31 -3.01 -1.63
C SER A 232 6.89 -2.94 -2.19
N ASN A 233 5.95 -2.60 -1.32
CA ASN A 233 4.63 -2.09 -1.67
C ASN A 233 4.74 -0.76 -2.43
N GLY A 234 3.64 -0.36 -3.08
CA GLY A 234 3.58 0.90 -3.80
C GLY A 234 2.25 1.14 -4.52
N PRO A 235 2.03 2.38 -4.99
CA PRO A 235 0.85 2.76 -5.75
C PRO A 235 0.99 2.49 -7.25
N GLY A 236 -0.10 2.65 -7.97
CA GLY A 236 -0.15 2.62 -9.43
C GLY A 236 -0.60 1.29 -10.02
N ASP A 237 -0.54 1.23 -11.35
CA ASP A 237 -0.90 0.04 -12.11
C ASP A 237 0.35 -0.82 -12.35
N PRO A 238 0.41 -2.04 -11.82
CA PRO A 238 1.57 -2.91 -12.04
C PRO A 238 1.81 -3.22 -13.54
N ALA A 239 0.82 -3.06 -14.42
CA ALA A 239 0.98 -3.26 -15.86
C ALA A 239 1.93 -2.23 -16.50
N THR A 240 2.19 -1.10 -15.87
CA THR A 240 3.13 -0.07 -16.37
C THR A 240 4.57 -0.28 -15.91
N ALA A 241 4.83 -1.14 -14.95
CA ALA A 241 6.12 -1.31 -14.29
C ALA A 241 7.05 -2.31 -14.99
N ASP A 242 7.22 -2.20 -16.33
CA ASP A 242 8.06 -3.12 -17.12
C ASP A 242 9.53 -3.09 -16.69
N GLU A 243 10.04 -1.94 -16.27
CA GLU A 243 11.41 -1.79 -15.78
C GLU A 243 11.61 -2.59 -14.48
N ALA A 244 10.72 -2.48 -13.52
CA ALA A 244 10.76 -3.25 -12.28
C ALA A 244 10.65 -4.77 -12.55
N VAL A 245 9.82 -5.17 -13.51
CA VAL A 245 9.72 -6.58 -13.95
C VAL A 245 11.05 -7.06 -14.51
N ALA A 246 11.73 -6.26 -15.35
CA ALA A 246 13.03 -6.61 -15.92
C ALA A 246 14.10 -6.78 -14.82
N ILE A 247 14.13 -5.86 -13.84
CA ILE A 247 15.02 -5.94 -12.68
C ILE A 247 14.79 -7.24 -11.91
N VAL A 248 13.53 -7.59 -11.59
CA VAL A 248 13.23 -8.83 -10.86
C VAL A 248 13.65 -10.06 -11.67
N ARG A 249 13.44 -10.06 -13.00
CA ARG A 249 13.92 -11.15 -13.85
C ARG A 249 15.44 -11.30 -13.82
N ASP A 250 16.20 -10.21 -13.72
CA ASP A 250 17.65 -10.27 -13.61
C ASP A 250 18.09 -10.77 -12.23
N VAL A 251 17.40 -10.38 -11.15
CA VAL A 251 17.59 -10.92 -9.78
C VAL A 251 17.41 -12.44 -9.77
N LEU A 252 16.34 -12.94 -10.42
CA LEU A 252 16.03 -14.38 -10.48
C LEU A 252 17.04 -15.16 -11.34
N LYS A 253 17.54 -14.60 -12.45
CA LYS A 253 18.59 -15.22 -13.28
C LYS A 253 19.91 -15.39 -12.54
N GLU A 254 20.27 -14.43 -11.69
CA GLU A 254 21.47 -14.46 -10.87
C GLU A 254 21.29 -15.27 -9.56
N GLU A 255 20.14 -15.95 -9.44
CA GLU A 255 19.79 -16.77 -8.27
C GLU A 255 19.91 -16.02 -6.92
N VAL A 256 19.60 -14.72 -6.89
CA VAL A 256 19.58 -13.96 -5.63
C VAL A 256 18.23 -14.15 -4.94
N PRO A 257 18.23 -14.48 -3.61
CA PRO A 257 17.02 -14.58 -2.81
C PRO A 257 16.09 -13.38 -2.94
N PHE A 258 14.79 -13.64 -3.18
CA PHE A 258 13.82 -12.58 -3.45
C PHE A 258 12.60 -12.65 -2.54
N PHE A 259 12.19 -11.50 -2.02
CA PHE A 259 10.91 -11.31 -1.34
C PHE A 259 10.18 -10.08 -1.88
N GLY A 260 8.86 -10.18 -2.09
CA GLY A 260 8.02 -9.05 -2.54
C GLY A 260 6.75 -8.89 -1.72
N ILE A 261 6.39 -7.63 -1.42
CA ILE A 261 5.15 -7.29 -0.69
C ILE A 261 4.27 -6.42 -1.58
N CYS A 262 2.98 -6.73 -1.66
CA CYS A 262 1.91 -5.97 -2.32
C CYS A 262 2.25 -5.68 -3.79
N PHE A 263 2.76 -4.49 -4.13
CA PHE A 263 3.23 -4.19 -5.48
C PHE A 263 4.38 -5.14 -5.89
N GLY A 264 5.29 -5.46 -4.96
CA GLY A 264 6.35 -6.46 -5.17
C GLY A 264 5.84 -7.86 -5.48
N ASN A 265 4.66 -8.27 -4.96
CA ASN A 265 3.99 -9.50 -5.34
C ASN A 265 3.50 -9.45 -6.80
N GLN A 266 2.94 -8.34 -7.21
CA GLN A 266 2.45 -8.14 -8.57
C GLN A 266 3.62 -8.12 -9.57
N ILE A 267 4.74 -7.49 -9.21
CA ILE A 267 5.95 -7.47 -10.05
C ILE A 267 6.58 -8.87 -10.17
N LEU A 268 6.69 -9.63 -9.06
CA LEU A 268 7.14 -11.02 -9.13
C LEU A 268 6.20 -11.84 -10.01
N GLY A 269 4.88 -11.74 -9.83
CA GLY A 269 3.91 -12.46 -10.66
C GLY A 269 4.09 -12.16 -12.15
N ARG A 270 4.25 -10.89 -12.52
CA ARG A 270 4.54 -10.47 -13.91
C ARG A 270 5.90 -11.02 -14.40
N ALA A 271 6.93 -11.01 -13.58
CA ALA A 271 8.23 -11.58 -13.92
C ALA A 271 8.13 -13.09 -14.20
N LEU A 272 7.22 -13.79 -13.53
CA LEU A 272 6.89 -15.19 -13.72
C LEU A 272 5.90 -15.45 -14.88
N GLY A 273 5.43 -14.40 -15.58
CA GLY A 273 4.55 -14.50 -16.73
C GLY A 273 3.04 -14.43 -16.41
N LEU A 274 2.65 -14.04 -15.21
CA LEU A 274 1.25 -13.85 -14.85
C LEU A 274 0.74 -12.48 -15.27
N ASP A 275 -0.54 -12.41 -15.63
CA ASP A 275 -1.25 -11.16 -15.87
C ASP A 275 -1.72 -10.52 -14.55
N THR A 276 -1.94 -9.20 -14.59
CA THR A 276 -2.57 -8.43 -13.53
C THR A 276 -3.89 -7.85 -13.98
N PHE A 277 -4.80 -7.61 -13.07
CA PHE A 277 -6.08 -6.96 -13.35
C PHE A 277 -6.49 -5.99 -12.25
N LYS A 278 -7.24 -4.93 -12.63
CA LYS A 278 -7.84 -4.01 -11.67
C LYS A 278 -9.05 -4.65 -11.03
N MET A 279 -9.06 -4.73 -9.71
CA MET A 279 -10.19 -5.20 -8.93
C MET A 279 -11.32 -4.17 -8.91
N LYS A 280 -12.56 -4.61 -8.73
CA LYS A 280 -13.72 -3.70 -8.72
C LYS A 280 -13.60 -2.61 -7.64
N PHE A 281 -13.26 -2.97 -6.41
CA PHE A 281 -13.07 -2.03 -5.30
C PHE A 281 -11.81 -2.32 -4.46
N GLY A 282 -11.07 -3.38 -4.80
CA GLY A 282 -9.84 -3.78 -4.11
C GLY A 282 -10.04 -4.30 -2.68
N HIS A 283 -8.94 -4.68 -2.05
CA HIS A 283 -8.91 -5.08 -0.65
C HIS A 283 -8.27 -3.98 0.19
N ARG A 284 -9.01 -3.41 1.15
CA ARG A 284 -8.51 -2.39 2.09
C ARG A 284 -9.14 -2.60 3.46
N GLY A 285 -8.31 -3.03 4.40
CA GLY A 285 -8.73 -3.33 5.77
C GLY A 285 -7.71 -4.16 6.52
N ILE A 286 -7.95 -4.39 7.80
CA ILE A 286 -7.03 -5.08 8.71
C ILE A 286 -7.59 -6.40 9.24
N ASN A 287 -8.59 -6.98 8.57
CA ASN A 287 -9.29 -8.19 9.01
C ASN A 287 -9.65 -9.11 7.83
N VAL A 288 -8.81 -9.16 6.80
CA VAL A 288 -9.04 -9.98 5.62
C VAL A 288 -8.44 -11.38 5.81
N PRO A 289 -9.25 -12.46 5.74
CA PRO A 289 -8.76 -13.81 5.95
C PRO A 289 -8.09 -14.34 4.68
N VAL A 290 -6.86 -14.83 4.82
CA VAL A 290 -6.06 -15.41 3.73
C VAL A 290 -5.71 -16.85 4.05
N LYS A 291 -5.95 -17.75 3.08
CA LYS A 291 -5.56 -19.16 3.16
C LYS A 291 -4.12 -19.33 2.67
N ASN A 292 -3.26 -19.86 3.53
CA ASN A 292 -1.95 -20.33 3.16
C ASN A 292 -2.05 -21.80 2.71
N HIS A 293 -1.81 -22.06 1.43
CA HIS A 293 -1.91 -23.41 0.83
C HIS A 293 -0.70 -24.30 1.15
N VAL A 294 0.42 -23.72 1.60
CA VAL A 294 1.62 -24.46 1.99
C VAL A 294 1.44 -25.07 3.38
N THR A 295 0.94 -24.29 4.33
CA THR A 295 0.76 -24.72 5.73
C THR A 295 -0.65 -25.20 6.05
N GLY A 296 -1.61 -24.88 5.23
CA GLY A 296 -3.03 -25.11 5.46
C GLY A 296 -3.69 -24.17 6.46
N LYS A 297 -2.96 -23.19 7.02
CA LYS A 297 -3.47 -22.21 7.99
C LYS A 297 -4.26 -21.11 7.32
N ILE A 298 -5.02 -20.39 8.13
CA ILE A 298 -5.69 -19.14 7.77
C ILE A 298 -5.09 -18.05 8.65
N ASP A 299 -4.57 -17.01 8.01
CA ASP A 299 -4.05 -15.83 8.68
C ASP A 299 -5.02 -14.66 8.47
N ILE A 300 -5.18 -13.80 9.46
CA ILE A 300 -5.91 -12.55 9.33
C ILE A 300 -4.90 -11.47 8.95
N THR A 301 -5.17 -10.75 7.86
CA THR A 301 -4.17 -9.90 7.23
C THR A 301 -4.60 -8.44 7.12
N SER A 302 -3.60 -7.56 7.02
CA SER A 302 -3.75 -6.16 6.65
C SER A 302 -3.59 -6.03 5.14
N GLN A 303 -4.49 -5.30 4.48
CA GLN A 303 -4.56 -5.21 3.03
C GLN A 303 -4.75 -3.77 2.56
N ASN A 304 -4.06 -3.40 1.50
CA ASN A 304 -4.26 -2.17 0.75
C ASN A 304 -3.82 -2.34 -0.70
N HIS A 305 -4.68 -2.85 -1.56
CA HIS A 305 -4.40 -2.95 -2.99
C HIS A 305 -5.66 -2.86 -3.84
N GLY A 306 -5.52 -2.35 -5.06
CA GLY A 306 -6.58 -2.24 -6.06
C GLY A 306 -6.37 -3.12 -7.28
N PHE A 307 -5.21 -3.78 -7.37
CA PHE A 307 -4.86 -4.72 -8.43
C PHE A 307 -4.51 -6.07 -7.82
N ALA A 308 -4.65 -7.14 -8.60
CA ALA A 308 -4.32 -8.50 -8.20
C ALA A 308 -3.73 -9.28 -9.38
N LEU A 309 -3.02 -10.38 -9.07
CA LEU A 309 -2.57 -11.34 -10.06
C LEU A 309 -3.73 -12.22 -10.55
N ALA A 310 -3.76 -12.52 -11.83
CA ALA A 310 -4.65 -13.52 -12.39
C ALA A 310 -4.26 -14.92 -11.90
N MET A 311 -5.25 -15.77 -11.62
CA MET A 311 -5.02 -17.15 -11.19
C MET A 311 -4.47 -17.94 -12.39
N PRO A 312 -3.27 -18.57 -12.28
CA PRO A 312 -2.62 -19.25 -13.40
C PRO A 312 -3.14 -20.68 -13.64
N THR A 313 -3.76 -21.30 -12.65
CA THR A 313 -4.18 -22.71 -12.63
C THR A 313 -5.65 -22.83 -12.20
N GLU A 314 -6.28 -24.01 -12.38
CA GLU A 314 -7.64 -24.24 -11.92
C GLU A 314 -7.74 -24.26 -10.38
N ASN A 315 -6.71 -24.82 -9.71
CA ASN A 315 -6.70 -24.88 -8.24
C ASN A 315 -5.46 -24.20 -7.66
N PRO A 316 -5.62 -23.43 -6.59
CA PRO A 316 -4.49 -22.86 -5.85
C PRO A 316 -3.55 -23.96 -5.32
N GLY A 317 -2.24 -23.73 -5.40
CA GLY A 317 -1.22 -24.68 -4.97
C GLY A 317 -0.76 -25.65 -6.06
N GLU A 318 -1.44 -25.73 -7.20
CA GLU A 318 -0.92 -26.41 -8.39
C GLU A 318 0.27 -25.64 -8.96
N GLU A 319 1.26 -26.37 -9.47
CA GLU A 319 2.44 -25.80 -10.10
C GLU A 319 2.13 -25.38 -11.54
N PHE A 320 2.75 -24.29 -11.96
CA PHE A 320 2.78 -23.80 -13.35
C PHE A 320 4.22 -23.52 -13.77
N ASP A 321 4.50 -23.71 -15.06
CA ASP A 321 5.84 -23.50 -15.60
C ASP A 321 6.14 -22.02 -15.82
N THR A 322 7.39 -21.63 -15.53
CA THR A 322 7.93 -20.29 -15.78
C THR A 322 9.33 -20.38 -16.39
N ASP A 323 9.86 -19.24 -16.87
CA ASP A 323 11.25 -19.16 -17.35
C ASP A 323 12.29 -19.47 -16.25
N PHE A 324 11.88 -19.46 -14.95
CA PHE A 324 12.74 -19.67 -13.77
C PHE A 324 12.47 -21.00 -13.05
N GLY A 325 11.74 -21.91 -13.70
CA GLY A 325 11.29 -23.18 -13.12
C GLY A 325 9.82 -23.15 -12.71
N ALA A 326 9.38 -24.19 -12.02
CA ALA A 326 8.01 -24.31 -11.55
C ALA A 326 7.72 -23.28 -10.46
N ALA A 327 6.53 -22.70 -10.50
CA ALA A 327 5.99 -21.78 -9.50
C ALA A 327 4.59 -22.21 -9.07
N LYS A 328 4.10 -21.69 -7.96
CA LYS A 328 2.75 -21.96 -7.46
C LYS A 328 2.14 -20.77 -6.74
N VAL A 329 0.81 -20.71 -6.75
CA VAL A 329 0.05 -19.81 -5.86
C VAL A 329 0.10 -20.37 -4.44
N THR A 330 0.66 -19.60 -3.51
CA THR A 330 0.85 -20.02 -2.10
C THR A 330 -0.26 -19.53 -1.19
N HIS A 331 -0.90 -18.41 -1.54
CA HIS A 331 -1.93 -17.78 -0.71
C HIS A 331 -3.11 -17.31 -1.55
N THR A 332 -4.33 -17.42 -1.01
CA THR A 332 -5.54 -16.86 -1.60
C THR A 332 -6.45 -16.21 -0.57
N CYS A 333 -7.12 -15.14 -0.94
CA CYS A 333 -8.16 -14.51 -0.12
C CYS A 333 -9.37 -15.44 0.01
N LEU A 334 -9.88 -15.62 1.22
CA LEU A 334 -11.06 -16.46 1.45
C LEU A 334 -12.39 -15.80 1.05
N ASN A 335 -12.40 -14.48 0.87
CA ASN A 335 -13.61 -13.76 0.55
C ASN A 335 -14.00 -13.89 -0.93
N ASP A 336 -13.01 -13.96 -1.84
CA ASP A 336 -13.24 -13.91 -3.28
C ASP A 336 -12.28 -14.78 -4.12
N GLY A 337 -11.31 -15.45 -3.48
CA GLY A 337 -10.35 -16.32 -4.15
C GLY A 337 -9.20 -15.59 -4.85
N ALA A 338 -9.06 -14.27 -4.67
CA ALA A 338 -7.94 -13.52 -5.25
C ALA A 338 -6.59 -14.10 -4.85
N VAL A 339 -5.60 -14.04 -5.76
CA VAL A 339 -4.24 -14.48 -5.49
C VAL A 339 -3.59 -13.54 -4.49
N GLU A 340 -3.13 -14.10 -3.38
CA GLU A 340 -2.53 -13.37 -2.27
C GLU A 340 -1.05 -13.71 -2.05
N GLY A 341 -0.46 -14.52 -2.91
CA GLY A 341 0.96 -14.81 -2.87
C GLY A 341 1.37 -15.87 -3.87
N VAL A 342 2.58 -15.74 -4.37
CA VAL A 342 3.22 -16.69 -5.30
C VAL A 342 4.64 -17.02 -4.85
N ALA A 343 5.13 -18.22 -5.21
CA ALA A 343 6.49 -18.62 -4.93
C ALA A 343 7.04 -19.53 -6.04
N LEU A 344 8.36 -19.46 -6.26
CA LEU A 344 9.10 -20.46 -7.00
C LEU A 344 9.23 -21.74 -6.18
N SER A 345 9.03 -22.91 -6.81
CA SER A 345 9.10 -24.22 -6.14
C SER A 345 10.51 -24.60 -5.70
N ASN A 346 11.55 -24.00 -6.30
CA ASN A 346 12.95 -24.14 -5.88
C ASN A 346 13.29 -23.36 -4.59
N GLY A 347 12.36 -22.57 -4.06
CA GLY A 347 12.54 -21.80 -2.84
C GLY A 347 13.34 -20.51 -2.99
N LEU A 348 13.68 -20.09 -4.21
CA LEU A 348 14.51 -18.90 -4.44
C LEU A 348 13.74 -17.58 -4.25
N ALA A 349 12.43 -17.59 -4.52
CA ALA A 349 11.60 -16.36 -4.48
C ALA A 349 10.21 -16.66 -3.94
N TYR A 350 9.67 -15.72 -3.17
CA TYR A 350 8.26 -15.69 -2.77
C TYR A 350 7.76 -14.26 -2.59
N SER A 351 6.46 -14.13 -2.59
CA SER A 351 5.80 -12.85 -2.35
C SER A 351 4.41 -13.01 -1.75
N VAL A 352 3.91 -11.94 -1.16
CA VAL A 352 2.55 -11.83 -0.63
C VAL A 352 1.90 -10.51 -1.05
N GLN A 353 0.59 -10.54 -1.31
CA GLN A 353 -0.18 -9.38 -1.71
C GLN A 353 -0.55 -8.48 -0.53
N TYR A 354 -0.73 -9.07 0.63
CA TYR A 354 -1.03 -8.39 1.89
C TYR A 354 0.22 -7.87 2.59
N HIS A 355 0.03 -7.14 3.69
CA HIS A 355 1.07 -6.47 4.44
C HIS A 355 1.45 -7.24 5.72
N PRO A 356 2.51 -8.08 5.73
CA PRO A 356 2.93 -8.83 6.90
C PRO A 356 3.55 -7.96 8.01
N GLU A 357 3.99 -6.75 7.69
CA GLU A 357 4.47 -5.74 8.63
C GLU A 357 3.36 -5.20 9.53
N SER A 358 2.11 -5.29 9.08
CA SER A 358 0.88 -5.09 9.84
C SER A 358 0.60 -3.71 10.40
N ALA A 359 1.37 -2.70 10.23
CA ALA A 359 1.10 -1.39 10.82
C ALA A 359 -0.03 -0.63 10.07
N ALA A 360 -1.27 -0.56 10.55
CA ALA A 360 -1.85 -1.26 11.70
C ALA A 360 -2.45 -2.61 11.28
N GLY A 361 -2.69 -3.51 12.25
CA GLY A 361 -3.36 -4.77 11.95
C GLY A 361 -2.86 -5.95 12.78
N PRO A 362 -3.31 -7.18 12.47
CA PRO A 362 -2.89 -8.40 13.14
C PRO A 362 -1.48 -8.81 12.72
N HIS A 363 -0.78 -9.53 13.61
CA HIS A 363 0.60 -9.98 13.40
C HIS A 363 0.73 -11.43 12.93
N ASP A 364 -0.35 -12.05 12.48
CA ASP A 364 -0.40 -13.46 12.06
C ASP A 364 0.63 -13.76 10.96
N ALA A 365 0.87 -12.79 10.08
CA ALA A 365 1.77 -12.91 8.92
C ALA A 365 3.24 -12.54 9.22
N ASN A 366 3.57 -12.05 10.41
CA ASN A 366 4.96 -11.69 10.77
C ASN A 366 6.01 -12.79 10.55
N PRO A 367 5.70 -14.11 10.67
CA PRO A 367 6.66 -15.18 10.37
C PRO A 367 7.19 -15.19 8.93
N LEU A 368 6.57 -14.45 7.99
CA LEU A 368 7.11 -14.32 6.64
C LEU A 368 8.48 -13.62 6.61
N PHE A 369 8.74 -12.70 7.53
CA PHE A 369 10.07 -12.10 7.65
C PHE A 369 11.14 -13.12 8.09
N ASP A 370 10.78 -14.08 8.94
CA ASP A 370 11.67 -15.17 9.35
C ASP A 370 11.90 -16.16 8.19
N GLN A 371 10.87 -16.41 7.37
CA GLN A 371 11.00 -17.18 6.12
C GLN A 371 12.01 -16.55 5.16
N PHE A 372 12.12 -15.22 5.09
CA PHE A 372 13.11 -14.53 4.25
C PHE A 372 14.54 -14.77 4.78
N ILE A 373 14.73 -14.82 6.09
CA ILE A 373 16.02 -15.20 6.68
C ILE A 373 16.39 -16.65 6.31
N ASP A 374 15.45 -17.57 6.45
CA ASP A 374 15.68 -18.97 6.08
C ASP A 374 16.04 -19.11 4.59
N LEU A 375 15.38 -18.33 3.73
CA LEU A 375 15.65 -18.31 2.31
C LEU A 375 17.07 -17.79 2.02
N MET A 376 17.49 -16.67 2.61
CA MET A 376 18.85 -16.13 2.48
C MET A 376 19.89 -17.08 3.03
N SER A 377 19.63 -17.75 4.17
CA SER A 377 20.57 -18.71 4.75
C SER A 377 20.85 -19.92 3.85
N ASN A 378 19.88 -20.30 3.03
CA ASN A 378 19.97 -21.44 2.12
C ASN A 378 20.51 -21.12 0.73
N HIS A 379 20.33 -19.89 0.27
CA HIS A 379 20.55 -19.50 -1.14
C HIS A 379 21.48 -18.29 -1.31
N SER A 380 21.87 -17.55 -0.26
CA SER A 380 22.71 -16.36 -0.43
C SER A 380 24.00 -16.68 -1.19
N PRO A 381 24.33 -15.87 -2.21
CA PRO A 381 25.60 -15.96 -2.92
C PRO A 381 26.83 -15.88 -1.98
N ASN A 382 26.68 -15.19 -0.85
CA ASN A 382 27.74 -15.00 0.15
C ASN A 382 27.98 -16.23 1.05
N ASN A 383 27.12 -17.24 0.96
CA ASN A 383 27.26 -18.51 1.71
C ASN A 383 27.93 -19.62 0.89
N LYS A 384 28.30 -19.34 -0.39
CA LYS A 384 29.04 -20.27 -1.29
C LYS A 384 30.56 -19.97 -1.27
#